data_d6d930f103d650222d3422220c67e7ad
#
_entry.id   d6d930f103d650222d3422220c67e7ad
#
_cell.length_a   1.000
_cell.length_b   1.000
_cell.length_c   1.000
_cell.angle_alpha   90.00
_cell.angle_beta   90.00
_cell.angle_gamma   90.00
#
_symmetry.space_group_name_H-M   'P 1'
#
loop_
_entity.id
_entity.type
_entity.pdbx_description
1 polymer ?
#
loop_
_entity_poly.entity_id
_entity_poly.type
_entity_poly.pdbx_seq_one_letter_code
_entity_poly.pdbx_strand_id
1 'polypeptide(L)'
;MNNYLEFEDDPIKDIDLGGAGDEVAYEDEQQEMFEHYRFDISAGQVPMRVDKYLATHMEYTSRHRIQLAIKAEYIRVNEKIVKANYVIRPGDVIKFVMPYQRRGLEILPEAIPLNVVHEDDDVLVINKEAGMVVHPGHGHFSGTLVNALAHHLGISQGPDAEDERMGVLVHRIDKDTSGLLVVAKNDEAQLDLAKQFFVHSIERRYVAIVWGNLKEDEGTITGNIGRDPNDRMRFKVFPEGEHGKHAVTHYKVLERFGYVTVVECRLETGRTHQIRVHFNWIGHPLFNDERYDGSEIRKGTIYAKYRQFIENCFKLLPRQALHAKTLGFVHPRTKQMVRFDSKLPDDMQALIDKWRKYSENMSQFLEEE
;
A
#
# COMPACT_ATOMS: atom_id res chain seq x y z
N MET A 1 -13.17 18.43 20.68
CA MET A 1 -13.20 17.26 19.78
C MET A 1 -12.31 17.61 18.60
N ASN A 2 -11.12 17.04 18.54
CA ASN A 2 -10.16 17.31 17.47
C ASN A 2 -10.46 16.34 16.33
N ASN A 3 -11.02 16.85 15.25
CA ASN A 3 -11.09 16.11 13.98
C ASN A 3 -9.69 16.10 13.39
N TYR A 4 -8.94 15.02 13.65
CA TYR A 4 -7.76 14.68 12.87
C TYR A 4 -8.26 13.99 11.59
N LEU A 5 -8.23 14.73 10.48
CA LEU A 5 -8.30 14.12 9.15
C LEU A 5 -6.96 13.43 8.93
N GLU A 6 -6.94 12.10 9.00
CA GLU A 6 -5.78 11.29 8.63
C GLU A 6 -5.59 11.36 7.11
N PHE A 7 -4.66 12.18 6.67
CA PHE A 7 -4.23 12.22 5.27
C PHE A 7 -3.10 11.20 5.07
N GLU A 8 -3.33 10.14 4.30
CA GLU A 8 -2.30 9.13 3.97
C GLU A 8 -1.24 9.63 2.97
N ASP A 9 -1.39 10.83 2.37
CA ASP A 9 -0.49 11.37 1.34
C ASP A 9 0.01 12.78 1.66
N ASP A 10 1.28 13.04 1.26
CA ASP A 10 1.90 14.36 1.35
C ASP A 10 1.19 15.34 0.40
N PRO A 11 0.45 16.34 0.90
CA PRO A 11 -0.36 17.24 0.09
C PRO A 11 0.46 18.14 -0.86
N ILE A 12 1.79 18.15 -0.72
CA ILE A 12 2.72 18.94 -1.55
C ILE A 12 3.50 18.05 -2.53
N LYS A 13 3.25 16.74 -2.53
CA LYS A 13 3.99 15.75 -3.33
C LYS A 13 3.84 15.96 -4.84
N ASP A 14 2.70 16.51 -5.26
CA ASP A 14 2.34 16.71 -6.66
C ASP A 14 2.76 18.08 -7.20
N ILE A 15 3.46 18.90 -6.40
CA ILE A 15 4.03 20.15 -6.90
C ILE A 15 5.26 19.81 -7.74
N ASP A 16 5.15 20.02 -9.06
CA ASP A 16 6.31 20.04 -9.94
C ASP A 16 7.17 21.27 -9.62
N LEU A 17 8.27 21.02 -8.88
CA LEU A 17 9.19 22.06 -8.44
C LEU A 17 10.37 22.23 -9.41
N GLY A 18 10.17 21.89 -10.72
CA GLY A 18 11.10 22.20 -11.82
C GLY A 18 12.41 21.43 -11.73
N GLY A 19 12.43 20.22 -12.25
CA GLY A 19 13.62 19.62 -12.87
C GLY A 19 13.66 20.06 -14.34
N ALA A 20 14.81 20.59 -14.77
CA ALA A 20 15.02 21.11 -16.11
C ALA A 20 14.62 20.11 -17.20
N GLY A 21 13.66 20.47 -18.06
CA GLY A 21 13.27 19.70 -19.22
C GLY A 21 11.98 20.23 -19.81
N ASP A 22 12.14 20.95 -20.94
CA ASP A 22 11.15 21.41 -21.91
C ASP A 22 10.26 22.60 -21.50
N GLU A 23 10.72 23.77 -21.97
CA GLU A 23 9.92 25.00 -22.10
C GLU A 23 8.72 24.74 -23.03
N VAL A 24 7.55 24.52 -22.44
CA VAL A 24 6.29 24.79 -23.10
C VAL A 24 5.89 26.21 -22.74
N ALA A 25 6.01 27.13 -23.69
CA ALA A 25 5.53 28.49 -23.56
C ALA A 25 4.02 28.47 -23.31
N TYR A 26 3.59 28.77 -22.12
CA TYR A 26 2.20 29.09 -21.81
C TYR A 26 1.98 30.58 -22.03
N GLU A 27 1.11 30.91 -22.93
CA GLU A 27 0.58 32.26 -23.10
C GLU A 27 -0.12 32.70 -21.83
N ASP A 28 0.01 33.98 -21.51
CA ASP A 28 -0.40 34.70 -20.30
C ASP A 28 -1.94 34.77 -20.18
N GLU A 29 -2.61 33.65 -19.94
CA GLU A 29 -3.98 33.62 -19.41
C GLU A 29 -3.91 33.60 -17.90
N GLN A 30 -4.65 34.50 -17.25
CA GLN A 30 -4.78 34.55 -15.79
C GLN A 30 -5.19 33.16 -15.29
N GLN A 31 -4.21 32.37 -14.84
CA GLN A 31 -4.46 31.03 -14.31
C GLN A 31 -5.31 31.16 -13.05
N GLU A 32 -6.51 30.63 -13.10
CA GLU A 32 -7.41 30.54 -11.96
C GLU A 32 -6.76 29.66 -10.89
N MET A 33 -6.60 30.22 -9.67
CA MET A 33 -5.96 29.50 -8.55
C MET A 33 -7.04 28.92 -7.66
N PHE A 34 -7.02 27.61 -7.44
CA PHE A 34 -7.99 26.87 -6.65
C PHE A 34 -7.48 26.63 -5.23
N GLU A 35 -8.34 26.79 -4.21
CA GLU A 35 -8.03 26.53 -2.80
C GLU A 35 -7.96 25.02 -2.57
N HIS A 36 -6.78 24.53 -2.13
CA HIS A 36 -6.55 23.11 -1.80
C HIS A 36 -6.65 22.83 -0.31
N TYR A 37 -6.11 23.71 0.52
CA TYR A 37 -6.16 23.60 1.98
C TYR A 37 -6.35 24.98 2.59
N ARG A 38 -7.02 24.98 3.74
CA ARG A 38 -7.28 26.19 4.53
C ARG A 38 -6.98 25.91 5.99
N PHE A 39 -6.27 26.84 6.64
CA PHE A 39 -6.01 26.82 8.07
C PHE A 39 -6.44 28.15 8.65
N ASP A 40 -7.47 28.14 9.48
CA ASP A 40 -7.91 29.32 10.22
C ASP A 40 -7.15 29.33 11.56
N ILE A 41 -6.33 30.35 11.79
CA ILE A 41 -5.46 30.44 12.95
C ILE A 41 -6.27 30.83 14.18
N SER A 42 -6.36 29.92 15.15
CA SER A 42 -7.16 30.09 16.36
C SER A 42 -6.65 31.29 17.25
N ALA A 43 -7.56 31.85 18.05
CA ALA A 43 -7.24 32.93 18.95
C ALA A 43 -6.15 32.62 20.01
N GLY A 44 -5.97 31.33 20.35
CA GLY A 44 -4.96 30.87 21.30
C GLY A 44 -3.62 30.48 20.68
N GLN A 45 -3.46 30.65 19.37
CA GLN A 45 -2.23 30.27 18.67
C GLN A 45 -1.08 31.22 19.04
N VAL A 46 0.01 30.64 19.55
CA VAL A 46 1.24 31.38 19.77
C VAL A 46 1.86 31.80 18.43
N PRO A 47 2.26 33.07 18.24
CA PRO A 47 2.92 33.52 17.03
C PRO A 47 4.12 32.63 16.68
N MET A 48 4.13 32.08 15.47
CA MET A 48 5.24 31.28 14.96
C MET A 48 5.37 31.44 13.45
N ARG A 49 6.50 30.99 12.89
CA ARG A 49 6.73 31.08 11.44
C ARG A 49 5.74 30.16 10.70
N VAL A 50 5.22 30.64 9.56
CA VAL A 50 4.27 29.90 8.73
C VAL A 50 4.83 28.56 8.26
N ASP A 51 6.13 28.49 7.89
CA ASP A 51 6.78 27.26 7.47
C ASP A 51 6.87 26.22 8.61
N LYS A 52 7.01 26.67 9.85
CA LYS A 52 7.03 25.80 11.02
C LYS A 52 5.62 25.35 11.40
N TYR A 53 4.65 26.26 11.36
CA TYR A 53 3.24 25.94 11.65
C TYR A 53 2.73 24.87 10.70
N LEU A 54 2.89 25.07 9.40
CA LEU A 54 2.44 24.11 8.39
C LEU A 54 3.15 22.74 8.53
N ALA A 55 4.45 22.73 8.84
CA ALA A 55 5.18 21.48 9.06
C ALA A 55 4.68 20.67 10.27
N THR A 56 4.02 21.30 11.24
CA THR A 56 3.43 20.63 12.40
C THR A 56 1.97 20.23 12.20
N HIS A 57 1.26 20.82 11.22
CA HIS A 57 -0.17 20.60 10.98
C HIS A 57 -0.47 19.89 9.67
N MET A 58 0.55 19.71 8.80
CA MET A 58 0.43 18.92 7.58
C MET A 58 1.20 17.61 7.76
N GLU A 59 0.49 16.54 7.92
CA GLU A 59 1.09 15.20 7.96
C GLU A 59 1.73 14.88 6.60
N TYR A 60 2.84 14.11 6.64
CA TYR A 60 3.58 13.63 5.46
C TYR A 60 4.32 14.69 4.63
N THR A 61 4.32 15.98 5.04
CA THR A 61 4.99 17.05 4.31
C THR A 61 6.24 17.55 5.05
N SER A 62 7.39 17.56 4.38
CA SER A 62 8.62 18.10 4.97
C SER A 62 8.63 19.64 4.96
N ARG A 63 9.26 20.24 5.98
CA ARG A 63 9.43 21.70 6.04
C ARG A 63 10.11 22.27 4.80
N HIS A 64 11.03 21.54 4.17
CA HIS A 64 11.69 21.94 2.93
C HIS A 64 10.67 22.09 1.78
N ARG A 65 9.77 21.13 1.63
CA ARG A 65 8.71 21.18 0.61
C ARG A 65 7.75 22.34 0.83
N ILE A 66 7.38 22.61 2.08
CA ILE A 66 6.57 23.79 2.41
C ILE A 66 7.28 25.09 2.00
N GLN A 67 8.60 25.19 2.23
CA GLN A 67 9.38 26.35 1.80
C GLN A 67 9.45 26.50 0.28
N LEU A 68 9.52 25.38 -0.45
CA LEU A 68 9.43 25.40 -1.91
C LEU A 68 8.04 25.84 -2.41
N ALA A 69 6.97 25.34 -1.78
CA ALA A 69 5.61 25.76 -2.09
C ALA A 69 5.36 27.25 -1.81
N ILE A 70 5.94 27.78 -0.72
CA ILE A 70 5.90 29.21 -0.43
C ILE A 70 6.66 30.01 -1.49
N LYS A 71 7.84 29.53 -1.92
CA LYS A 71 8.64 30.16 -2.98
C LYS A 71 7.91 30.12 -4.33
N ALA A 72 7.12 29.09 -4.60
CA ALA A 72 6.27 28.96 -5.79
C ALA A 72 4.95 29.74 -5.68
N GLU A 73 4.75 30.53 -4.62
CA GLU A 73 3.57 31.39 -4.37
C GLU A 73 2.25 30.61 -4.19
N TYR A 74 2.32 29.32 -3.90
CA TYR A 74 1.16 28.46 -3.64
C TYR A 74 0.60 28.60 -2.22
N ILE A 75 1.33 29.25 -1.31
CA ILE A 75 0.88 29.51 0.07
C ILE A 75 0.62 30.99 0.25
N ARG A 76 -0.62 31.33 0.61
CA ARG A 76 -1.07 32.70 0.87
C ARG A 76 -1.56 32.84 2.32
N VAL A 77 -1.33 33.99 2.91
CA VAL A 77 -1.90 34.35 4.21
C VAL A 77 -2.73 35.61 4.03
N ASN A 78 -4.02 35.53 4.38
CA ASN A 78 -4.98 36.60 4.17
C ASN A 78 -4.95 37.11 2.72
N GLU A 79 -4.99 36.17 1.76
CA GLU A 79 -4.92 36.36 0.29
C GLU A 79 -3.59 36.94 -0.22
N LYS A 80 -2.58 37.13 0.64
CA LYS A 80 -1.30 37.73 0.26
C LYS A 80 -0.20 36.67 0.18
N ILE A 81 0.65 36.76 -0.82
CA ILE A 81 1.88 36.00 -0.95
C ILE A 81 2.80 36.36 0.24
N VAL A 82 3.35 35.35 0.90
CA VAL A 82 4.20 35.52 2.08
C VAL A 82 5.55 34.84 1.90
N LYS A 83 6.55 35.24 2.69
CA LYS A 83 7.84 34.55 2.78
C LYS A 83 7.77 33.46 3.84
N ALA A 84 8.64 32.44 3.75
CA ALA A 84 8.68 31.33 4.70
C ALA A 84 8.89 31.73 6.18
N ASN A 85 9.45 32.89 6.42
CA ASN A 85 9.66 33.46 7.76
C ASN A 85 8.48 34.34 8.26
N TYR A 86 7.40 34.45 7.50
CA TYR A 86 6.20 35.15 7.95
C TYR A 86 5.74 34.59 9.30
N VAL A 87 5.45 35.48 10.26
CA VAL A 87 4.98 35.07 11.59
C VAL A 87 3.46 35.18 11.63
N ILE A 88 2.81 34.05 11.68
CA ILE A 88 1.35 33.96 11.79
C ILE A 88 0.85 34.51 13.12
N ARG A 89 -0.35 35.05 13.08
CA ARG A 89 -1.03 35.66 14.23
C ARG A 89 -2.45 35.10 14.38
N PRO A 90 -3.03 35.13 15.57
CA PRO A 90 -4.45 34.79 15.74
C PRO A 90 -5.33 35.54 14.75
N GLY A 91 -6.23 34.82 14.09
CA GLY A 91 -7.13 35.38 13.07
C GLY A 91 -6.57 35.39 11.64
N ASP A 92 -5.29 35.02 11.43
CA ASP A 92 -4.78 34.81 10.08
C ASP A 92 -5.45 33.60 9.43
N VAL A 93 -5.66 33.68 8.12
CA VAL A 93 -6.15 32.58 7.29
C VAL A 93 -5.04 32.19 6.32
N ILE A 94 -4.52 30.97 6.47
CA ILE A 94 -3.52 30.42 5.54
C ILE A 94 -4.26 29.57 4.50
N LYS A 95 -4.01 29.86 3.21
CA LYS A 95 -4.53 29.08 2.09
C LYS A 95 -3.40 28.45 1.30
N PHE A 96 -3.61 27.21 0.89
CA PHE A 96 -2.79 26.53 -0.10
C PHE A 96 -3.56 26.57 -1.43
N VAL A 97 -3.01 27.25 -2.43
CA VAL A 97 -3.66 27.46 -3.72
C VAL A 97 -2.80 26.89 -4.85
N MET A 98 -3.42 26.26 -5.83
CA MET A 98 -2.73 25.69 -6.99
C MET A 98 -3.45 26.05 -8.30
N PRO A 99 -2.76 26.07 -9.46
CA PRO A 99 -3.35 26.41 -10.75
C PRO A 99 -4.26 25.31 -11.35
N TYR A 100 -4.65 24.35 -10.55
CA TYR A 100 -5.59 23.29 -10.91
C TYR A 100 -6.54 23.02 -9.75
N GLN A 101 -7.75 22.62 -10.06
CA GLN A 101 -8.71 22.25 -9.02
C GLN A 101 -8.15 21.10 -8.18
N ARG A 102 -8.36 21.20 -6.85
CA ARG A 102 -8.19 20.03 -6.01
C ARG A 102 -9.09 18.96 -6.62
N ARG A 103 -8.49 17.97 -7.25
CA ARG A 103 -9.22 16.74 -7.56
C ARG A 103 -9.59 16.19 -6.20
N GLY A 104 -10.82 16.47 -5.76
CA GLY A 104 -11.44 15.61 -4.76
C GLY A 104 -11.20 14.21 -5.27
N LEU A 105 -10.89 13.26 -4.41
CA LEU A 105 -10.87 11.85 -4.81
C LEU A 105 -12.32 11.46 -5.11
N GLU A 106 -12.90 12.05 -6.19
CA GLU A 106 -14.14 11.57 -6.76
C GLU A 106 -13.85 10.16 -7.25
N ILE A 107 -14.35 9.20 -6.50
CA ILE A 107 -14.25 7.82 -6.93
C ILE A 107 -15.32 7.62 -8.00
N LEU A 108 -14.88 7.74 -9.24
CA LEU A 108 -15.74 7.48 -10.38
C LEU A 108 -15.99 5.97 -10.47
N PRO A 109 -17.26 5.52 -10.49
CA PRO A 109 -17.58 4.11 -10.70
C PRO A 109 -17.07 3.64 -12.06
N GLU A 110 -16.33 2.55 -12.08
CA GLU A 110 -15.79 1.96 -13.31
C GLU A 110 -16.22 0.50 -13.43
N ALA A 111 -16.69 0.09 -14.62
CA ALA A 111 -17.13 -1.27 -14.91
C ALA A 111 -15.93 -2.24 -15.06
N ILE A 112 -15.15 -2.37 -13.99
CA ILE A 112 -14.01 -3.30 -13.91
C ILE A 112 -14.52 -4.63 -13.34
N PRO A 113 -14.28 -5.77 -14.01
CA PRO A 113 -14.70 -7.07 -13.52
C PRO A 113 -14.09 -7.40 -12.16
N LEU A 114 -14.90 -7.88 -11.22
CA LEU A 114 -14.47 -8.36 -9.90
C LEU A 114 -14.61 -9.88 -9.83
N ASN A 115 -13.59 -10.56 -9.33
CA ASN A 115 -13.68 -11.98 -9.01
C ASN A 115 -14.33 -12.13 -7.62
N VAL A 116 -15.66 -12.17 -7.60
CA VAL A 116 -16.47 -12.30 -6.38
C VAL A 116 -16.45 -13.75 -5.90
N VAL A 117 -15.99 -13.97 -4.67
CA VAL A 117 -15.94 -15.29 -4.02
C VAL A 117 -17.21 -15.53 -3.18
N HIS A 118 -17.70 -14.49 -2.53
CA HIS A 118 -18.91 -14.50 -1.73
C HIS A 118 -19.50 -13.10 -1.65
N GLU A 119 -20.83 -13.03 -1.66
CA GLU A 119 -21.55 -11.77 -1.46
C GLU A 119 -22.87 -12.03 -0.77
N ASP A 120 -23.20 -11.22 0.24
CA ASP A 120 -24.50 -11.14 0.88
C ASP A 120 -24.89 -9.68 1.15
N ASP A 121 -25.82 -9.42 2.08
CA ASP A 121 -26.27 -8.06 2.39
C ASP A 121 -25.23 -7.23 3.16
N ASP A 122 -24.28 -7.87 3.85
CA ASP A 122 -23.34 -7.22 4.77
C ASP A 122 -21.92 -7.20 4.27
N VAL A 123 -21.50 -8.27 3.59
CA VAL A 123 -20.10 -8.43 3.17
C VAL A 123 -19.97 -8.86 1.72
N LEU A 124 -18.89 -8.43 1.11
CA LEU A 124 -18.44 -8.88 -0.20
C LEU A 124 -16.98 -9.39 -0.05
N VAL A 125 -16.74 -10.64 -0.41
CA VAL A 125 -15.39 -11.22 -0.45
C VAL A 125 -14.96 -11.37 -1.89
N ILE A 126 -13.83 -10.77 -2.22
CA ILE A 126 -13.26 -10.80 -3.56
C ILE A 126 -11.89 -11.45 -3.57
N ASN A 127 -11.53 -12.05 -4.69
CA ASN A 127 -10.18 -12.51 -4.99
C ASN A 127 -9.51 -11.50 -5.93
N LYS A 128 -8.81 -10.52 -5.35
CA LYS A 128 -8.16 -9.43 -6.11
C LYS A 128 -7.06 -9.98 -7.00
N GLU A 129 -7.07 -9.59 -8.27
CA GLU A 129 -5.96 -9.86 -9.18
C GLU A 129 -4.71 -9.03 -8.83
N ALA A 130 -3.54 -9.55 -9.18
CA ALA A 130 -2.29 -8.78 -9.09
C ALA A 130 -2.30 -7.65 -10.13
N GLY A 131 -1.59 -6.54 -9.83
CA GLY A 131 -1.57 -5.35 -10.68
C GLY A 131 -2.66 -4.33 -10.38
N MET A 132 -3.77 -4.73 -9.73
CA MET A 132 -4.85 -3.83 -9.35
C MET A 132 -4.52 -3.10 -8.05
N VAL A 133 -4.47 -1.77 -8.10
CA VAL A 133 -4.34 -0.90 -6.92
C VAL A 133 -5.66 -0.93 -6.13
N VAL A 134 -5.58 -0.92 -4.80
CA VAL A 134 -6.80 -0.96 -3.96
C VAL A 134 -7.48 0.42 -3.91
N HIS A 135 -6.75 1.46 -3.50
CA HIS A 135 -7.25 2.83 -3.40
C HIS A 135 -6.65 3.75 -4.47
N PRO A 136 -7.42 4.70 -4.99
CA PRO A 136 -6.83 5.77 -5.79
C PRO A 136 -5.72 6.48 -5.02
N GLY A 137 -4.66 6.83 -5.73
CA GLY A 137 -3.50 7.51 -5.17
C GLY A 137 -2.58 8.01 -6.27
N HIS A 138 -1.41 8.53 -5.89
CA HIS A 138 -0.46 9.11 -6.83
C HIS A 138 -0.15 8.18 -8.01
N GLY A 139 -0.39 8.65 -9.23
CA GLY A 139 -0.22 7.89 -10.47
C GLY A 139 -1.30 6.86 -10.78
N HIS A 140 -2.32 6.68 -9.92
CA HIS A 140 -3.42 5.73 -10.08
C HIS A 140 -4.74 6.34 -9.59
N PHE A 141 -5.29 7.32 -10.29
CA PHE A 141 -6.54 7.99 -9.91
C PHE A 141 -7.79 7.24 -10.38
N SER A 142 -7.63 6.28 -11.28
CA SER A 142 -8.65 5.44 -11.88
C SER A 142 -8.16 4.00 -12.01
N GLY A 143 -9.03 3.06 -12.40
CA GLY A 143 -8.66 1.66 -12.58
C GLY A 143 -8.38 0.94 -11.25
N THR A 144 -8.85 1.46 -10.11
CA THR A 144 -8.60 0.86 -8.80
C THR A 144 -9.74 -0.05 -8.36
N LEU A 145 -9.47 -0.87 -7.35
CA LEU A 145 -10.51 -1.69 -6.74
C LEU A 145 -11.69 -0.87 -6.23
N VAL A 146 -11.43 0.32 -5.66
CA VAL A 146 -12.48 1.20 -5.15
C VAL A 146 -13.37 1.71 -6.29
N ASN A 147 -12.83 2.01 -7.48
CA ASN A 147 -13.63 2.36 -8.65
C ASN A 147 -14.53 1.19 -9.10
N ALA A 148 -13.99 -0.03 -9.10
CA ALA A 148 -14.74 -1.24 -9.43
C ALA A 148 -15.85 -1.52 -8.40
N LEU A 149 -15.55 -1.36 -7.11
CA LEU A 149 -16.52 -1.53 -6.02
C LEU A 149 -17.64 -0.48 -6.09
N ALA A 150 -17.31 0.77 -6.38
CA ALA A 150 -18.31 1.82 -6.55
C ALA A 150 -19.30 1.47 -7.67
N HIS A 151 -18.82 0.94 -8.79
CA HIS A 151 -19.68 0.46 -9.86
C HIS A 151 -20.51 -0.77 -9.45
N HIS A 152 -19.88 -1.77 -8.84
CA HIS A 152 -20.53 -3.02 -8.42
C HIS A 152 -21.64 -2.80 -7.39
N LEU A 153 -21.41 -1.91 -6.43
CA LEU A 153 -22.34 -1.59 -5.36
C LEU A 153 -23.37 -0.50 -5.74
N GLY A 154 -23.29 0.05 -6.96
CA GLY A 154 -24.18 1.10 -7.43
C GLY A 154 -24.03 2.42 -6.67
N ILE A 155 -22.82 2.71 -6.16
CA ILE A 155 -22.51 3.95 -5.44
C ILE A 155 -22.35 5.06 -6.49
N SER A 156 -23.32 5.96 -6.57
CA SER A 156 -23.22 7.14 -7.42
C SER A 156 -22.67 8.30 -6.61
N GLN A 157 -21.65 8.97 -7.13
CA GLN A 157 -21.16 10.23 -6.59
C GLN A 157 -21.59 11.37 -7.51
N GLY A 158 -22.41 12.27 -7.00
CA GLY A 158 -22.69 13.57 -7.56
C GLY A 158 -22.41 14.64 -6.50
N PRO A 159 -22.39 15.93 -6.84
CA PRO A 159 -22.20 17.01 -5.85
C PRO A 159 -23.28 17.03 -4.76
N ASP A 160 -24.37 16.30 -4.95
CA ASP A 160 -25.47 16.14 -4.00
C ASP A 160 -25.52 14.74 -3.36
N ALA A 161 -24.52 13.90 -3.58
CA ALA A 161 -24.52 12.56 -2.99
C ALA A 161 -24.16 12.65 -1.51
N GLU A 162 -25.19 12.61 -0.66
CA GLU A 162 -25.10 12.33 0.78
C GLU A 162 -24.64 10.89 1.08
N ASP A 163 -24.04 10.22 0.08
CA ASP A 163 -23.70 8.81 0.17
C ASP A 163 -22.35 8.66 0.83
N GLU A 164 -22.34 8.72 2.18
CA GLU A 164 -21.18 8.47 3.05
C GLU A 164 -20.66 7.02 2.96
N ARG A 165 -21.19 6.18 2.04
CA ARG A 165 -20.87 4.76 1.89
C ARG A 165 -19.45 4.47 1.35
N MET A 166 -18.58 5.46 1.32
CA MET A 166 -17.18 5.32 0.88
C MET A 166 -16.27 4.58 1.85
N GLY A 167 -16.75 4.26 3.02
CA GLY A 167 -15.99 3.53 4.03
C GLY A 167 -15.99 2.01 3.88
N VAL A 168 -16.28 1.45 2.72
CA VAL A 168 -16.46 0.00 2.50
C VAL A 168 -15.20 -0.85 2.69
N LEU A 169 -14.01 -0.28 2.55
CA LEU A 169 -12.75 -1.02 2.72
C LEU A 169 -12.28 -0.97 4.18
N VAL A 170 -12.08 -2.12 4.76
CA VAL A 170 -11.59 -2.32 6.13
C VAL A 170 -10.13 -2.77 6.19
N HIS A 171 -9.57 -3.16 5.05
CA HIS A 171 -8.16 -3.51 4.90
C HIS A 171 -7.71 -3.44 3.43
N ARG A 172 -6.41 -3.62 3.22
CA ARG A 172 -5.80 -3.60 1.88
C ARG A 172 -4.72 -4.65 1.76
N ILE A 173 -4.41 -5.04 0.51
CA ILE A 173 -3.21 -5.74 0.10
C ILE A 173 -2.48 -4.93 -0.97
N ASP A 174 -1.20 -5.20 -1.18
CA ASP A 174 -0.37 -4.45 -2.14
C ASP A 174 -0.89 -4.60 -3.58
N LYS A 175 -0.55 -3.63 -4.44
CA LYS A 175 -0.92 -3.62 -5.87
C LYS A 175 -0.69 -4.99 -6.53
N ASP A 176 0.53 -5.51 -6.41
CA ASP A 176 0.96 -6.73 -7.08
C ASP A 176 0.81 -8.00 -6.22
N THR A 177 0.19 -7.88 -5.05
CA THR A 177 -0.29 -9.01 -4.25
C THR A 177 -1.68 -9.38 -4.71
N SER A 178 -1.88 -10.65 -5.05
CA SER A 178 -3.19 -11.21 -5.37
C SER A 178 -3.86 -11.82 -4.14
N GLY A 179 -5.17 -12.09 -4.21
CA GLY A 179 -5.87 -12.89 -3.22
C GLY A 179 -7.02 -12.20 -2.51
N LEU A 180 -7.44 -12.81 -1.41
CA LEU A 180 -8.70 -12.53 -0.75
C LEU A 180 -8.70 -11.19 0.01
N LEU A 181 -9.79 -10.45 -0.20
CA LEU A 181 -10.15 -9.21 0.49
C LEU A 181 -11.61 -9.28 0.90
N VAL A 182 -11.95 -8.76 2.10
CA VAL A 182 -13.33 -8.52 2.53
C VAL A 182 -13.65 -7.03 2.46
N VAL A 183 -14.85 -6.74 1.99
CA VAL A 183 -15.42 -5.41 1.84
C VAL A 183 -16.72 -5.38 2.63
N ALA A 184 -16.96 -4.32 3.40
CA ALA A 184 -18.23 -4.10 4.07
C ALA A 184 -19.22 -3.46 3.09
N LYS A 185 -20.51 -3.88 3.13
CA LYS A 185 -21.56 -3.31 2.28
C LYS A 185 -22.43 -2.29 3.00
N ASN A 186 -22.27 -2.17 4.32
CA ASN A 186 -22.99 -1.21 5.17
C ASN A 186 -22.12 -0.81 6.38
N ASP A 187 -22.52 0.25 7.08
CA ASP A 187 -21.76 0.84 8.19
C ASP A 187 -21.61 -0.10 9.38
N GLU A 188 -22.65 -0.90 9.70
CA GLU A 188 -22.60 -1.86 10.80
C GLU A 188 -21.54 -2.93 10.54
N ALA A 189 -21.52 -3.46 9.32
CA ALA A 189 -20.52 -4.42 8.89
C ALA A 189 -19.13 -3.81 8.88
N GLN A 190 -18.99 -2.55 8.46
CA GLN A 190 -17.72 -1.84 8.45
C GLN A 190 -17.16 -1.67 9.87
N LEU A 191 -17.96 -1.19 10.81
CA LEU A 191 -17.55 -1.01 12.20
C LEU A 191 -17.15 -2.33 12.86
N ASP A 192 -17.92 -3.39 12.63
CA ASP A 192 -17.61 -4.72 13.18
C ASP A 192 -16.33 -5.29 12.60
N LEU A 193 -16.17 -5.30 11.27
CA LEU A 193 -14.96 -5.78 10.61
C LEU A 193 -13.73 -4.94 10.97
N ALA A 194 -13.85 -3.61 10.98
CA ALA A 194 -12.76 -2.73 11.39
C ALA A 194 -12.29 -3.03 12.82
N LYS A 195 -13.23 -3.30 13.74
CA LYS A 195 -12.92 -3.73 15.10
C LYS A 195 -12.17 -5.07 15.11
N GLN A 196 -12.59 -6.05 14.29
CA GLN A 196 -11.92 -7.35 14.20
C GLN A 196 -10.48 -7.20 13.65
N PHE A 197 -10.25 -6.32 12.67
CA PHE A 197 -8.91 -5.97 12.20
C PHE A 197 -8.08 -5.29 13.29
N PHE A 198 -8.68 -4.38 14.05
CA PHE A 198 -8.02 -3.63 15.12
C PHE A 198 -7.56 -4.55 16.26
N VAL A 199 -8.41 -5.50 16.70
CA VAL A 199 -8.08 -6.47 17.75
C VAL A 199 -7.34 -7.70 17.20
N HIS A 200 -7.00 -7.71 15.91
CA HIS A 200 -6.25 -8.78 15.24
C HIS A 200 -6.92 -10.17 15.31
N SER A 201 -8.24 -10.24 15.37
CA SER A 201 -8.98 -11.52 15.39
C SER A 201 -9.24 -12.11 13.98
N ILE A 202 -9.00 -11.35 12.93
CA ILE A 202 -9.12 -11.79 11.53
C ILE A 202 -8.02 -12.81 11.20
N GLU A 203 -8.42 -13.99 10.74
CA GLU A 203 -7.49 -14.99 10.22
C GLU A 203 -7.03 -14.63 8.82
N ARG A 204 -5.74 -14.42 8.62
CA ARG A 204 -5.12 -14.11 7.32
C ARG A 204 -3.95 -15.01 7.07
N ARG A 205 -4.03 -15.83 6.02
CA ARG A 205 -2.91 -16.65 5.58
C ARG A 205 -2.53 -16.29 4.17
N TYR A 206 -1.24 -16.18 3.95
CA TYR A 206 -0.64 -15.87 2.67
C TYR A 206 0.26 -17.02 2.25
N VAL A 207 0.41 -17.22 0.95
CA VAL A 207 1.48 -18.06 0.40
C VAL A 207 2.49 -17.14 -0.27
N ALA A 208 3.76 -17.36 0.07
CA ALA A 208 4.88 -16.65 -0.53
C ALA A 208 5.93 -17.65 -1.04
N ILE A 209 6.67 -17.23 -2.07
CA ILE A 209 7.88 -17.93 -2.52
C ILE A 209 9.05 -17.01 -2.19
N VAL A 210 10.01 -17.50 -1.40
CA VAL A 210 11.13 -16.70 -0.90
C VAL A 210 12.45 -17.28 -1.41
N TRP A 211 13.45 -16.42 -1.57
CA TRP A 211 14.81 -16.83 -1.92
C TRP A 211 15.50 -17.58 -0.78
N GLY A 212 16.19 -18.61 -1.13
CA GLY A 212 17.01 -19.43 -0.22
C GLY A 212 16.23 -20.56 0.44
N ASN A 213 16.96 -21.35 1.22
CA ASN A 213 16.44 -22.48 1.97
C ASN A 213 16.33 -22.09 3.45
N LEU A 214 15.12 -21.95 3.97
CA LEU A 214 14.89 -21.67 5.38
C LEU A 214 15.32 -22.89 6.22
N LYS A 215 16.06 -22.64 7.30
CA LYS A 215 16.59 -23.72 8.14
C LYS A 215 15.48 -24.46 8.89
N GLU A 216 14.59 -23.67 9.50
CA GLU A 216 13.50 -24.19 10.34
C GLU A 216 12.23 -24.38 9.49
N ASP A 217 11.43 -25.39 9.84
CA ASP A 217 10.16 -25.68 9.16
C ASP A 217 9.08 -24.65 9.48
N GLU A 218 9.18 -24.00 10.62
CA GLU A 218 8.30 -22.92 11.05
C GLU A 218 9.06 -21.92 11.92
N GLY A 219 8.57 -20.70 11.96
CA GLY A 219 9.19 -19.65 12.76
C GLY A 219 8.34 -18.40 12.86
N THR A 220 8.85 -17.47 13.67
CA THR A 220 8.22 -16.17 13.90
C THR A 220 9.23 -15.07 13.64
N ILE A 221 8.84 -14.10 12.80
CA ILE A 221 9.62 -12.89 12.53
C ILE A 221 8.95 -11.74 13.25
N THR A 222 9.68 -11.11 14.17
CA THR A 222 9.17 -10.01 14.99
C THR A 222 10.09 -8.82 14.89
N GLY A 223 9.52 -7.63 14.68
CA GLY A 223 10.26 -6.36 14.68
C GLY A 223 9.35 -5.20 14.33
N ASN A 224 9.75 -3.97 14.68
CA ASN A 224 9.00 -2.79 14.30
C ASN A 224 9.24 -2.48 12.82
N ILE A 225 8.18 -2.24 12.06
CA ILE A 225 8.26 -1.83 10.66
C ILE A 225 7.97 -0.34 10.57
N GLY A 226 8.90 0.40 9.95
CA GLY A 226 8.79 1.83 9.68
C GLY A 226 9.36 2.18 8.31
N ARG A 227 9.14 3.42 7.87
CA ARG A 227 9.74 3.91 6.61
C ARG A 227 11.25 3.93 6.71
N ASP A 228 11.93 3.54 5.64
CA ASP A 228 13.37 3.66 5.55
C ASP A 228 13.74 5.16 5.43
N PRO A 229 14.57 5.71 6.33
CA PRO A 229 14.99 7.11 6.26
C PRO A 229 15.81 7.44 5.00
N ASN A 230 16.44 6.43 4.37
CA ASN A 230 17.25 6.60 3.18
C ASN A 230 16.47 6.41 1.88
N ASP A 231 15.35 5.67 1.92
CA ASP A 231 14.46 5.45 0.77
C ASP A 231 13.00 5.51 1.21
N ARG A 232 12.34 6.65 0.93
CA ARG A 232 10.94 6.88 1.31
C ARG A 232 9.94 5.91 0.67
N MET A 233 10.33 5.21 -0.39
CA MET A 233 9.49 4.21 -1.05
C MET A 233 9.59 2.83 -0.40
N ARG A 234 10.56 2.63 0.50
CA ARG A 234 10.81 1.35 1.21
C ARG A 234 10.42 1.46 2.69
N PHE A 235 10.09 0.33 3.24
CA PHE A 235 9.98 0.10 4.67
C PHE A 235 11.11 -0.82 5.11
N LYS A 236 11.50 -0.73 6.38
CA LYS A 236 12.50 -1.62 6.97
C LYS A 236 12.12 -2.00 8.39
N VAL A 237 12.77 -3.04 8.90
CA VAL A 237 12.66 -3.45 10.30
C VAL A 237 13.59 -2.60 11.15
N PHE A 238 13.08 -2.15 12.30
CA PHE A 238 13.82 -1.51 13.39
C PHE A 238 13.80 -2.48 14.58
N PRO A 239 14.83 -3.32 14.72
CA PRO A 239 14.80 -4.46 15.66
C PRO A 239 14.77 -4.02 17.13
N GLU A 240 15.36 -2.87 17.45
CA GLU A 240 15.39 -2.31 18.81
C GLU A 240 14.12 -1.54 19.19
N GLY A 241 13.17 -1.40 18.25
CA GLY A 241 11.88 -0.77 18.49
C GLY A 241 11.89 0.74 18.57
N GLU A 242 13.01 1.38 18.20
CA GLU A 242 13.22 2.83 18.27
C GLU A 242 12.32 3.62 17.30
N HIS A 243 11.90 2.98 16.19
CA HIS A 243 11.01 3.54 15.19
C HIS A 243 10.02 2.50 14.66
N GLY A 244 9.00 3.00 13.94
CA GLY A 244 8.02 2.14 13.30
C GLY A 244 6.96 1.59 14.25
N LYS A 245 6.17 0.64 13.76
CA LYS A 245 5.08 -0.02 14.49
C LYS A 245 5.36 -1.50 14.62
N HIS A 246 5.07 -2.07 15.78
CA HIS A 246 5.24 -3.49 16.06
C HIS A 246 4.58 -4.37 15.00
N ALA A 247 5.30 -5.40 14.55
CA ALA A 247 4.86 -6.33 13.53
C ALA A 247 5.30 -7.76 13.86
N VAL A 248 4.40 -8.73 13.61
CA VAL A 248 4.64 -10.15 13.84
C VAL A 248 4.13 -10.95 12.65
N THR A 249 5.00 -11.78 12.07
CA THR A 249 4.70 -12.70 10.98
C THR A 249 5.16 -14.09 11.38
N HIS A 250 4.22 -15.04 11.46
CA HIS A 250 4.55 -16.47 11.58
C HIS A 250 4.67 -17.06 10.20
N TYR A 251 5.61 -17.97 10.01
CA TYR A 251 5.71 -18.73 8.77
C TYR A 251 5.79 -20.24 9.03
N LYS A 252 5.33 -20.99 8.06
CA LYS A 252 5.49 -22.44 7.96
C LYS A 252 5.95 -22.79 6.56
N VAL A 253 7.01 -23.57 6.46
CA VAL A 253 7.52 -24.08 5.18
C VAL A 253 6.52 -25.09 4.62
N LEU A 254 6.13 -24.91 3.36
CA LEU A 254 5.30 -25.83 2.62
C LEU A 254 6.13 -26.74 1.73
N GLU A 255 7.15 -26.17 1.04
CA GLU A 255 8.01 -26.93 0.14
C GLU A 255 9.37 -26.24 -0.05
N ARG A 256 10.45 -27.02 -0.19
CA ARG A 256 11.81 -26.52 -0.41
C ARG A 256 12.36 -27.00 -1.74
N PHE A 257 12.99 -26.10 -2.48
CA PHE A 257 13.63 -26.40 -3.78
C PHE A 257 15.14 -26.10 -3.77
N GLY A 258 15.75 -26.02 -2.59
CA GLY A 258 17.16 -25.70 -2.40
C GLY A 258 17.50 -24.22 -2.51
N TYR A 259 17.11 -23.56 -3.60
CA TYR A 259 17.38 -22.12 -3.84
C TYR A 259 16.19 -21.22 -3.58
N VAL A 260 15.01 -21.77 -3.48
CA VAL A 260 13.79 -21.07 -3.05
C VAL A 260 12.96 -21.97 -2.14
N THR A 261 12.12 -21.34 -1.32
CA THR A 261 11.21 -22.00 -0.38
C THR A 261 9.80 -21.44 -0.55
N VAL A 262 8.81 -22.32 -0.59
CA VAL A 262 7.39 -21.94 -0.51
C VAL A 262 6.98 -21.94 0.95
N VAL A 263 6.40 -20.84 1.40
CA VAL A 263 5.97 -20.68 2.79
C VAL A 263 4.51 -20.24 2.89
N GLU A 264 3.82 -20.71 3.90
CA GLU A 264 2.58 -20.10 4.40
C GLU A 264 2.94 -19.07 5.47
N CYS A 265 2.37 -17.88 5.39
CA CYS A 265 2.55 -16.82 6.35
C CYS A 265 1.22 -16.52 7.05
N ARG A 266 1.22 -16.49 8.39
CA ARG A 266 0.11 -16.04 9.21
C ARG A 266 0.47 -14.72 9.88
N LEU A 267 -0.40 -13.73 9.73
CA LEU A 267 -0.17 -12.38 10.24
C LEU A 267 -0.91 -12.15 11.56
N GLU A 268 -0.20 -11.70 12.61
CA GLU A 268 -0.84 -11.08 13.78
C GLU A 268 -1.14 -9.60 13.51
N THR A 269 -0.25 -8.91 12.82
CA THR A 269 -0.37 -7.48 12.47
C THR A 269 -0.49 -7.30 10.96
N GLY A 270 -0.88 -6.11 10.50
CA GLY A 270 -1.03 -5.80 9.06
C GLY A 270 -0.32 -4.51 8.69
N ARG A 271 1.01 -4.45 8.82
CA ARG A 271 1.78 -3.26 8.42
C ARG A 271 2.04 -3.26 6.92
N THR A 272 2.24 -2.08 6.36
CA THR A 272 2.57 -1.92 4.93
C THR A 272 3.76 -2.79 4.55
N HIS A 273 3.60 -3.58 3.50
CA HIS A 273 4.62 -4.52 2.98
C HIS A 273 5.18 -5.53 4.01
N GLN A 274 4.45 -5.82 5.09
CA GLN A 274 4.98 -6.53 6.25
C GLN A 274 5.70 -7.85 5.92
N ILE A 275 5.08 -8.76 5.17
CA ILE A 275 5.70 -10.05 4.79
C ILE A 275 6.97 -9.79 3.97
N ARG A 276 6.91 -8.89 3.01
CA ARG A 276 8.03 -8.52 2.12
C ARG A 276 9.22 -7.98 2.89
N VAL A 277 8.96 -7.05 3.82
CA VAL A 277 9.98 -6.42 4.69
C VAL A 277 10.57 -7.44 5.66
N HIS A 278 9.74 -8.26 6.31
CA HIS A 278 10.19 -9.25 7.27
C HIS A 278 11.10 -10.30 6.63
N PHE A 279 10.69 -10.86 5.49
CA PHE A 279 11.51 -11.86 4.81
C PHE A 279 12.78 -11.27 4.19
N ASN A 280 12.75 -10.03 3.70
CA ASN A 280 13.97 -9.34 3.27
C ASN A 280 14.93 -9.13 4.45
N TRP A 281 14.42 -8.74 5.62
CA TRP A 281 15.22 -8.51 6.82
C TRP A 281 15.97 -9.77 7.29
N ILE A 282 15.33 -10.94 7.23
CA ILE A 282 15.97 -12.22 7.59
C ILE A 282 16.82 -12.82 6.45
N GLY A 283 17.05 -12.08 5.34
CA GLY A 283 17.89 -12.49 4.21
C GLY A 283 17.23 -13.46 3.22
N HIS A 284 15.93 -13.56 3.24
CA HIS A 284 15.11 -14.39 2.35
C HIS A 284 14.04 -13.57 1.61
N PRO A 285 14.41 -12.54 0.80
CA PRO A 285 13.43 -11.70 0.11
C PRO A 285 12.47 -12.54 -0.73
N LEU A 286 11.25 -12.03 -0.95
CA LEU A 286 10.29 -12.69 -1.82
C LEU A 286 10.82 -12.77 -3.25
N PHE A 287 10.55 -13.88 -3.90
CA PHE A 287 10.96 -14.11 -5.28
C PHE A 287 10.33 -13.04 -6.20
N ASN A 288 11.16 -12.41 -7.01
CA ASN A 288 10.84 -11.31 -7.93
C ASN A 288 10.19 -10.08 -7.27
N ASP A 289 10.54 -9.79 -6.02
CA ASP A 289 10.18 -8.54 -5.36
C ASP A 289 11.18 -7.44 -5.73
N GLU A 290 10.82 -6.60 -6.69
CA GLU A 290 11.67 -5.53 -7.21
C GLU A 290 12.05 -4.51 -6.12
N ARG A 291 11.12 -4.22 -5.21
CA ARG A 291 11.34 -3.21 -4.16
C ARG A 291 12.19 -3.71 -3.00
N TYR A 292 12.16 -5.01 -2.73
CA TYR A 292 12.85 -5.63 -1.59
C TYR A 292 13.88 -6.66 -2.03
N ASP A 293 14.64 -6.31 -3.08
CA ASP A 293 15.84 -7.02 -3.50
C ASP A 293 15.62 -8.47 -3.98
N GLY A 294 14.40 -8.84 -4.33
CA GLY A 294 14.04 -10.20 -4.77
C GLY A 294 14.10 -10.42 -6.28
N SER A 295 14.27 -9.37 -7.08
CA SER A 295 14.31 -9.41 -8.55
C SER A 295 15.71 -9.72 -9.13
N GLU A 296 16.67 -10.03 -8.27
CA GLU A 296 18.00 -10.47 -8.64
C GLU A 296 18.24 -11.91 -8.20
N ILE A 297 19.21 -12.58 -8.82
CA ILE A 297 19.62 -13.94 -8.41
C ILE A 297 20.29 -13.86 -7.03
N ARG A 298 19.60 -14.34 -6.01
CA ARG A 298 20.10 -14.32 -4.62
C ARG A 298 20.76 -15.61 -4.18
N LYS A 299 20.41 -16.73 -4.80
CA LYS A 299 20.92 -18.06 -4.48
C LYS A 299 21.10 -18.86 -5.75
N GLY A 300 22.01 -19.83 -5.74
CA GLY A 300 22.28 -20.73 -6.84
C GLY A 300 23.64 -20.51 -7.49
N THR A 301 23.78 -20.94 -8.72
CA THR A 301 25.05 -20.96 -9.45
C THR A 301 25.17 -19.77 -10.41
N ILE A 302 26.40 -19.46 -10.82
CA ILE A 302 26.67 -18.38 -11.79
C ILE A 302 26.60 -18.85 -13.26
N TYR A 303 26.29 -20.12 -13.50
CA TYR A 303 26.27 -20.68 -14.84
C TYR A 303 25.15 -20.11 -15.70
N ALA A 304 25.42 -19.98 -17.01
CA ALA A 304 24.49 -19.37 -17.97
C ALA A 304 23.12 -20.07 -18.02
N LYS A 305 23.09 -21.40 -17.92
CA LYS A 305 21.83 -22.19 -17.89
C LYS A 305 20.96 -21.85 -16.69
N TYR A 306 21.55 -21.68 -15.49
CA TYR A 306 20.80 -21.30 -14.30
C TYR A 306 20.30 -19.86 -14.41
N ARG A 307 21.14 -18.92 -14.88
CA ARG A 307 20.71 -17.54 -15.13
C ARG A 307 19.49 -17.50 -16.07
N GLN A 308 19.58 -18.21 -17.20
CA GLN A 308 18.46 -18.31 -18.16
C GLN A 308 17.20 -18.92 -17.52
N PHE A 309 17.37 -19.93 -16.66
CA PHE A 309 16.25 -20.52 -15.91
C PHE A 309 15.58 -19.47 -15.03
N ILE A 310 16.35 -18.68 -14.26
CA ILE A 310 15.81 -17.62 -13.37
C ILE A 310 15.14 -16.48 -14.18
N GLU A 311 15.76 -16.04 -15.27
CA GLU A 311 15.15 -15.03 -16.16
C GLU A 311 13.79 -15.50 -16.71
N ASN A 312 13.68 -16.77 -17.05
CA ASN A 312 12.40 -17.37 -17.46
C ASN A 312 11.41 -17.49 -16.29
N CYS A 313 11.87 -17.67 -15.05
CA CYS A 313 11.03 -17.64 -13.86
C CYS A 313 10.51 -16.23 -13.58
N PHE A 314 11.35 -15.20 -13.71
CA PHE A 314 10.95 -13.79 -13.55
C PHE A 314 9.93 -13.35 -14.61
N LYS A 315 10.07 -13.82 -15.85
CA LYS A 315 9.06 -13.57 -16.90
C LYS A 315 7.73 -14.26 -16.63
N LEU A 316 7.77 -15.46 -16.03
CA LEU A 316 6.57 -16.23 -15.67
C LEU A 316 5.78 -15.56 -14.54
N LEU A 317 6.49 -15.03 -13.54
CA LEU A 317 5.90 -14.27 -12.41
C LEU A 317 6.55 -12.89 -12.34
N PRO A 318 6.05 -11.86 -13.09
CA PRO A 318 6.66 -10.53 -13.17
C PRO A 318 6.27 -9.62 -11.99
N ARG A 319 6.22 -10.18 -10.78
CA ARG A 319 5.81 -9.49 -9.54
C ARG A 319 6.33 -10.23 -8.32
N GLN A 320 6.22 -9.61 -7.13
CA GLN A 320 6.51 -10.36 -5.90
C GLN A 320 5.62 -11.60 -5.78
N ALA A 321 6.23 -12.72 -5.43
CA ALA A 321 5.55 -14.00 -5.25
C ALA A 321 4.78 -14.02 -3.93
N LEU A 322 3.62 -13.35 -3.88
CA LEU A 322 2.77 -13.23 -2.70
C LEU A 322 1.29 -13.31 -3.07
N HIS A 323 0.54 -14.10 -2.31
CA HIS A 323 -0.89 -14.32 -2.50
C HIS A 323 -1.61 -14.45 -1.16
N ALA A 324 -2.65 -13.66 -0.94
CA ALA A 324 -3.54 -13.72 0.22
C ALA A 324 -4.51 -14.90 0.05
N LYS A 325 -4.11 -16.08 0.53
CA LYS A 325 -4.76 -17.35 0.22
C LYS A 325 -6.02 -17.60 1.05
N THR A 326 -5.97 -17.35 2.36
CA THR A 326 -7.09 -17.65 3.26
C THR A 326 -7.47 -16.42 4.05
N LEU A 327 -8.78 -16.18 4.15
CA LEU A 327 -9.36 -15.10 4.93
C LEU A 327 -10.49 -15.67 5.79
N GLY A 328 -10.43 -15.45 7.12
CA GLY A 328 -11.46 -15.85 8.06
C GLY A 328 -11.82 -14.73 9.01
N PHE A 329 -13.11 -14.53 9.23
CA PHE A 329 -13.63 -13.51 10.13
C PHE A 329 -14.99 -13.93 10.73
N VAL A 330 -15.37 -13.29 11.83
CA VAL A 330 -16.71 -13.44 12.38
C VAL A 330 -17.68 -12.57 11.57
N HIS A 331 -18.66 -13.19 10.95
CA HIS A 331 -19.62 -12.49 10.10
C HIS A 331 -20.38 -11.41 10.90
N PRO A 332 -20.45 -10.15 10.43
CA PRO A 332 -21.00 -9.03 11.20
C PRO A 332 -22.42 -9.24 11.70
N ARG A 333 -23.30 -9.86 10.91
CA ARG A 333 -24.73 -10.10 11.25
C ARG A 333 -24.91 -11.43 11.99
N THR A 334 -24.46 -12.54 11.40
CA THR A 334 -24.74 -13.87 11.93
C THR A 334 -23.91 -14.25 13.14
N LYS A 335 -22.82 -13.51 13.40
CA LYS A 335 -21.82 -13.78 14.45
C LYS A 335 -21.18 -15.18 14.36
N GLN A 336 -21.26 -15.81 13.20
CA GLN A 336 -20.61 -17.08 12.93
C GLN A 336 -19.23 -16.86 12.28
N MET A 337 -18.27 -17.73 12.61
CA MET A 337 -16.96 -17.73 11.95
C MET A 337 -17.11 -18.24 10.52
N VAL A 338 -16.73 -17.42 9.55
CA VAL A 338 -16.68 -17.79 8.13
C VAL A 338 -15.23 -17.79 7.65
N ARG A 339 -14.91 -18.73 6.75
CA ARG A 339 -13.56 -18.86 6.16
C ARG A 339 -13.66 -19.08 4.67
N PHE A 340 -12.79 -18.36 3.96
CA PHE A 340 -12.66 -18.43 2.50
C PHE A 340 -11.23 -18.83 2.16
N ASP A 341 -11.07 -19.67 1.16
CA ASP A 341 -9.79 -20.10 0.64
C ASP A 341 -9.78 -19.96 -0.88
N SER A 342 -8.74 -19.36 -1.42
CA SER A 342 -8.57 -19.20 -2.86
C SER A 342 -7.52 -20.17 -3.40
N LYS A 343 -7.63 -20.53 -4.67
CA LYS A 343 -6.56 -21.24 -5.36
C LYS A 343 -5.37 -20.30 -5.56
N LEU A 344 -4.16 -20.84 -5.57
CA LEU A 344 -3.01 -20.09 -6.03
C LEU A 344 -3.25 -19.60 -7.46
N PRO A 345 -2.85 -18.37 -7.79
CA PRO A 345 -2.94 -17.87 -9.15
C PRO A 345 -1.99 -18.66 -10.07
N ASP A 346 -2.36 -18.77 -11.33
CA ASP A 346 -1.67 -19.64 -12.31
C ASP A 346 -0.18 -19.30 -12.44
N ASP A 347 0.20 -18.03 -12.35
CA ASP A 347 1.59 -17.59 -12.41
C ASP A 347 2.42 -18.13 -11.24
N MET A 348 1.88 -18.11 -10.02
CA MET A 348 2.55 -18.68 -8.85
C MET A 348 2.58 -20.21 -8.88
N GLN A 349 1.48 -20.85 -9.28
CA GLN A 349 1.44 -22.31 -9.40
C GLN A 349 2.44 -22.82 -10.45
N ALA A 350 2.46 -22.18 -11.61
CA ALA A 350 3.41 -22.53 -12.68
C ALA A 350 4.88 -22.31 -12.25
N LEU A 351 5.15 -21.26 -11.45
CA LEU A 351 6.49 -21.05 -10.89
C LEU A 351 6.87 -22.17 -9.91
N ILE A 352 5.97 -22.59 -9.02
CA ILE A 352 6.19 -23.70 -8.09
C ILE A 352 6.49 -24.98 -8.86
N ASP A 353 5.68 -25.32 -9.86
CA ASP A 353 5.85 -26.54 -10.66
C ASP A 353 7.17 -26.52 -11.44
N LYS A 354 7.58 -25.36 -11.93
CA LYS A 354 8.86 -25.18 -12.61
C LYS A 354 10.05 -25.38 -11.66
N TRP A 355 9.97 -24.88 -10.43
CA TRP A 355 11.01 -25.10 -9.42
C TRP A 355 11.05 -26.54 -8.92
N ARG A 356 9.89 -27.18 -8.76
CA ARG A 356 9.80 -28.60 -8.39
C ARG A 356 10.53 -29.47 -9.41
N LYS A 357 10.22 -29.27 -10.69
CA LYS A 357 10.89 -29.97 -11.79
C LYS A 357 12.40 -29.70 -11.84
N TYR A 358 12.82 -28.46 -11.53
CA TYR A 358 14.24 -28.11 -11.47
C TYR A 358 14.96 -28.86 -10.33
N SER A 359 14.37 -28.90 -9.13
CA SER A 359 14.95 -29.58 -7.95
C SER A 359 15.01 -31.09 -8.12
N GLU A 360 13.99 -31.71 -8.73
CA GLU A 360 13.99 -33.14 -9.05
C GLU A 360 15.15 -33.51 -10.00
N ASN A 361 15.36 -32.76 -11.07
CA ASN A 361 16.47 -32.98 -11.98
C ASN A 361 17.83 -32.79 -11.28
N MET A 362 17.98 -31.82 -10.40
CA MET A 362 19.21 -31.60 -9.63
C MET A 362 19.52 -32.80 -8.69
N SER A 363 18.51 -33.35 -8.05
CA SER A 363 18.69 -34.52 -7.16
C SER A 363 19.12 -35.76 -7.92
N GLN A 364 18.55 -36.02 -9.13
CA GLN A 364 18.97 -37.13 -9.99
C GLN A 364 20.42 -37.05 -10.44
N PHE A 365 20.92 -35.82 -10.76
CA PHE A 365 22.35 -35.67 -11.14
C PHE A 365 23.31 -35.93 -9.97
N LEU A 366 22.89 -35.66 -8.71
CA LEU A 366 23.72 -35.92 -7.52
C LEU A 366 23.70 -37.38 -7.07
N GLU A 367 22.71 -38.19 -7.49
CA GLU A 367 22.62 -39.61 -7.22
C GLU A 367 23.37 -40.47 -8.27
N GLU A 368 23.65 -39.91 -9.44
CA GLU A 368 24.39 -40.55 -10.53
C GLU A 368 25.93 -40.33 -10.46
N GLU A 369 26.44 -39.47 -9.61
CA GLU A 369 27.86 -39.26 -9.28
C GLU A 369 28.25 -40.02 -8.00
#